data_3158d62727091bc826f068d23c51ac52
#
_entry.id   3158d62727091bc826f068d23c51ac52
#
_cell.length_a   1.000
_cell.length_b   1.000
_cell.length_c   1.000
_cell.angle_alpha   90.00
_cell.angle_beta   90.00
_cell.angle_gamma   90.00
#
_symmetry.space_group_name_H-M   'P 1'
#
loop_
_entity.id
_entity.type
_entity.pdbx_description
1 polymer ?
#
loop_
_entity_poly.entity_id
_entity_poly.type
_entity_poly.pdbx_seq_one_letter_code
_entity_poly.pdbx_strand_id
1 'polypeptide(L)'
;VEPCSEMATDVLAAVLAEIGYESFVPDERGVTAFVPQGKYDETRLKEELSQYPIGGVSVTYEATFVAGRDWNEEWEKNYFKPIVVGDECVIHSTFHTDIPQARYDVLIDPKMAFGTGHHETTTLMLQAILASDLTGRSVLDMGCGTAVLGILARMKGAASVVAVDIDEFAVENAIENIRLNHVSGVEVRLGGIEALKQESFDFIFANINRNILLADMHAYVACMKRGSRIFMSGFYVEDIPFIRAEAERLGLRFVGYAEKNRWVAVECMSD
;
A
#
# COMPACT_ATOMS: atom_id res chain seq x y z
N VAL A 1 -2.84 -24.61 26.01
CA VAL A 1 -1.55 -24.73 26.72
C VAL A 1 -1.81 -24.56 28.20
N GLU A 2 -1.42 -25.52 29.07
CA GLU A 2 -1.72 -25.45 30.50
C GLU A 2 -0.49 -25.85 31.33
N PRO A 3 0.04 -24.99 32.23
CA PRO A 3 -0.37 -23.58 32.37
C PRO A 3 0.03 -22.70 31.15
N CYS A 4 -0.83 -21.74 30.80
CA CYS A 4 -0.54 -20.81 29.74
C CYS A 4 0.41 -19.72 30.23
N SER A 5 1.49 -19.47 29.45
CA SER A 5 2.42 -18.38 29.66
C SER A 5 2.98 -17.93 28.32
N GLU A 6 3.43 -16.69 28.23
CA GLU A 6 4.04 -16.14 27.02
C GLU A 6 5.19 -17.01 26.50
N MET A 7 6.07 -17.46 27.39
CA MET A 7 7.16 -18.39 27.05
C MET A 7 6.63 -19.71 26.46
N ALA A 8 5.58 -20.27 27.04
CA ALA A 8 5.02 -21.53 26.53
C ALA A 8 4.34 -21.34 25.17
N THR A 9 3.65 -20.25 24.95
CA THR A 9 3.03 -19.95 23.64
C THR A 9 4.06 -19.64 22.56
N ASP A 10 5.14 -18.92 22.87
CA ASP A 10 6.23 -18.63 21.94
C ASP A 10 6.98 -19.89 21.51
N VAL A 11 7.30 -20.76 22.46
CA VAL A 11 7.93 -22.06 22.16
C VAL A 11 7.00 -22.94 21.34
N LEU A 12 5.70 -22.95 21.65
CA LEU A 12 4.73 -23.71 20.86
C LEU A 12 4.65 -23.17 19.41
N ALA A 13 4.64 -21.87 19.23
CA ALA A 13 4.65 -21.25 17.90
C ALA A 13 5.92 -21.64 17.12
N ALA A 14 7.09 -21.64 17.77
CA ALA A 14 8.34 -22.07 17.14
C ALA A 14 8.30 -23.55 16.72
N VAL A 15 7.83 -24.45 17.58
CA VAL A 15 7.67 -25.88 17.25
C VAL A 15 6.72 -26.10 16.07
N LEU A 16 5.58 -25.38 16.06
CA LEU A 16 4.62 -25.48 14.97
C LEU A 16 5.15 -24.88 13.64
N ALA A 17 5.96 -23.83 13.70
CA ALA A 17 6.59 -23.26 12.52
C ALA A 17 7.52 -24.26 11.82
N GLU A 18 8.25 -25.11 12.55
CA GLU A 18 9.12 -26.15 11.99
C GLU A 18 8.37 -27.23 11.20
N ILE A 19 7.09 -27.41 11.49
CA ILE A 19 6.22 -28.36 10.78
C ILE A 19 5.29 -27.70 9.76
N GLY A 20 5.54 -26.41 9.42
CA GLY A 20 4.93 -25.75 8.29
C GLY A 20 3.74 -24.85 8.59
N TYR A 21 3.49 -24.55 9.88
CA TYR A 21 2.53 -23.52 10.24
C TYR A 21 3.13 -22.12 9.98
N GLU A 22 2.34 -21.21 9.42
CA GLU A 22 2.84 -19.95 8.85
C GLU A 22 2.33 -18.70 9.60
N SER A 23 1.26 -18.82 10.40
CA SER A 23 0.68 -17.68 11.11
C SER A 23 0.24 -18.10 12.51
N PHE A 24 0.43 -17.23 13.49
CA PHE A 24 0.20 -17.49 14.90
C PHE A 24 -0.50 -16.31 15.57
N VAL A 25 -1.61 -16.58 16.24
CA VAL A 25 -2.36 -15.58 17.00
C VAL A 25 -2.44 -16.05 18.44
N PRO A 26 -1.65 -15.46 19.37
CA PRO A 26 -1.71 -15.81 20.79
C PRO A 26 -3.03 -15.34 21.42
N ASP A 27 -3.54 -16.11 22.36
CA ASP A 27 -4.69 -15.78 23.20
C ASP A 27 -4.46 -16.20 24.66
N GLU A 28 -5.46 -15.97 25.51
CA GLU A 28 -5.36 -16.29 26.95
C GLU A 28 -5.25 -17.79 27.24
N ARG A 29 -5.51 -18.67 26.29
CA ARG A 29 -5.50 -20.14 26.43
C ARG A 29 -4.32 -20.80 25.69
N GLY A 30 -3.62 -20.04 24.85
CA GLY A 30 -2.52 -20.58 24.05
C GLY A 30 -2.27 -19.82 22.76
N VAL A 31 -2.31 -20.51 21.64
CA VAL A 31 -2.08 -19.94 20.32
C VAL A 31 -2.99 -20.58 19.27
N THR A 32 -3.62 -19.77 18.46
CA THR A 32 -4.25 -20.23 17.24
C THR A 32 -3.21 -20.19 16.12
N ALA A 33 -2.92 -21.36 15.54
CA ALA A 33 -1.90 -21.50 14.48
C ALA A 33 -2.55 -21.93 13.17
N PHE A 34 -2.10 -21.37 12.06
CA PHE A 34 -2.63 -21.63 10.73
C PHE A 34 -1.61 -22.35 9.87
N VAL A 35 -2.07 -23.37 9.15
CA VAL A 35 -1.26 -24.15 8.20
C VAL A 35 -2.03 -24.35 6.89
N PRO A 36 -1.37 -24.21 5.71
CA PRO A 36 -2.02 -24.55 4.45
C PRO A 36 -2.52 -25.99 4.43
N GLN A 37 -3.73 -26.23 3.91
CA GLN A 37 -4.36 -27.55 3.90
C GLN A 37 -3.44 -28.64 3.33
N GLY A 38 -2.68 -28.34 2.28
CA GLY A 38 -1.75 -29.30 1.65
C GLY A 38 -0.51 -29.62 2.49
N LYS A 39 -0.25 -28.86 3.56
CA LYS A 39 0.87 -29.08 4.50
C LYS A 39 0.43 -29.64 5.86
N TYR A 40 -0.89 -29.75 6.11
CA TYR A 40 -1.41 -30.27 7.36
C TYR A 40 -1.17 -31.77 7.47
N ASP A 41 -0.43 -32.16 8.49
CA ASP A 41 -0.15 -33.57 8.85
C ASP A 41 -0.44 -33.77 10.34
N GLU A 42 -1.57 -34.40 10.64
CA GLU A 42 -2.01 -34.65 12.00
C GLU A 42 -1.07 -35.59 12.77
N THR A 43 -0.44 -36.54 12.09
CA THR A 43 0.48 -37.49 12.73
C THR A 43 1.73 -36.74 13.21
N ARG A 44 2.31 -35.94 12.34
CA ARG A 44 3.46 -35.10 12.66
C ARG A 44 3.15 -34.09 13.76
N LEU A 45 1.98 -33.47 13.70
CA LEU A 45 1.53 -32.56 14.77
C LEU A 45 1.48 -33.26 16.13
N LYS A 46 0.89 -34.45 16.20
CA LYS A 46 0.82 -35.23 17.45
C LYS A 46 2.19 -35.64 17.98
N GLU A 47 3.09 -36.02 17.09
CA GLU A 47 4.47 -36.37 17.44
C GLU A 47 5.20 -35.19 18.07
N GLU A 48 5.18 -34.02 17.44
CA GLU A 48 5.83 -32.80 17.94
C GLU A 48 5.22 -32.33 19.26
N LEU A 49 3.90 -32.32 19.38
CA LEU A 49 3.24 -31.95 20.64
C LEU A 49 3.53 -32.92 21.77
N SER A 50 3.73 -34.22 21.50
CA SER A 50 4.12 -35.22 22.49
C SER A 50 5.54 -35.03 23.02
N GLN A 51 6.39 -34.36 22.24
CA GLN A 51 7.78 -34.06 22.58
C GLN A 51 7.97 -32.58 22.99
N TYR A 52 6.87 -31.91 23.36
CA TYR A 52 6.91 -30.49 23.70
C TYR A 52 7.98 -30.19 24.77
N PRO A 53 8.91 -29.25 24.51
CA PRO A 53 10.17 -29.18 25.29
C PRO A 53 10.04 -28.55 26.67
N ILE A 54 8.90 -27.94 27.03
CA ILE A 54 8.73 -27.34 28.36
C ILE A 54 8.13 -28.35 29.32
N GLY A 55 8.92 -28.76 30.30
CA GLY A 55 8.47 -29.69 31.35
C GLY A 55 7.35 -29.08 32.22
N GLY A 56 6.32 -29.89 32.50
CA GLY A 56 5.19 -29.46 33.35
C GLY A 56 4.12 -28.65 32.63
N VAL A 57 4.24 -28.50 31.31
CA VAL A 57 3.23 -27.86 30.44
C VAL A 57 2.55 -28.95 29.62
N SER A 58 1.23 -28.96 29.59
CA SER A 58 0.43 -29.83 28.73
C SER A 58 -0.12 -29.02 27.55
N VAL A 59 -0.07 -29.62 26.37
CA VAL A 59 -0.62 -28.99 25.12
C VAL A 59 -1.75 -29.87 24.63
N THR A 60 -2.93 -29.28 24.51
CA THR A 60 -4.08 -29.87 23.82
C THR A 60 -4.39 -29.03 22.58
N TYR A 61 -4.93 -29.64 21.53
CA TYR A 61 -5.29 -28.90 20.34
C TYR A 61 -6.66 -29.32 19.83
N GLU A 62 -7.25 -28.43 19.06
CA GLU A 62 -8.42 -28.67 18.23
C GLU A 62 -8.08 -28.20 16.82
N ALA A 63 -8.26 -29.05 15.83
CA ALA A 63 -8.01 -28.69 14.43
C ALA A 63 -9.35 -28.52 13.72
N THR A 64 -9.56 -27.36 13.15
CA THR A 64 -10.76 -27.04 12.35
C THR A 64 -10.34 -26.67 10.94
N PHE A 65 -11.05 -27.20 9.95
CA PHE A 65 -10.89 -26.77 8.58
C PHE A 65 -11.57 -25.41 8.44
N VAL A 66 -10.76 -24.36 8.26
CA VAL A 66 -11.25 -23.07 7.83
C VAL A 66 -11.37 -23.16 6.31
N ALA A 67 -12.59 -23.37 5.80
CA ALA A 67 -12.81 -23.24 4.37
C ALA A 67 -12.24 -21.89 3.95
N GLY A 68 -11.43 -21.87 2.90
CA GLY A 68 -10.91 -20.62 2.35
C GLY A 68 -12.11 -19.74 1.96
N ARG A 69 -12.67 -19.04 2.93
CA ARG A 69 -13.43 -17.84 2.65
C ARG A 69 -12.42 -16.87 2.12
N ASP A 70 -12.75 -16.28 1.02
CA ASP A 70 -12.03 -15.12 0.57
C ASP A 70 -12.31 -14.00 1.60
N TRP A 71 -11.49 -13.99 2.66
CA TRP A 71 -11.54 -12.98 3.73
C TRP A 71 -11.36 -11.59 3.14
N ASN A 72 -10.71 -11.51 1.97
CA ASN A 72 -10.58 -10.28 1.22
C ASN A 72 -11.95 -9.84 0.69
N GLU A 73 -12.74 -10.74 0.10
CA GLU A 73 -14.07 -10.40 -0.43
C GLU A 73 -15.04 -9.96 0.67
N GLU A 74 -15.02 -10.60 1.84
CA GLU A 74 -15.89 -10.23 2.98
C GLU A 74 -15.38 -8.96 3.69
N TRP A 75 -14.06 -8.77 3.76
CA TRP A 75 -13.42 -7.57 4.27
C TRP A 75 -13.66 -6.40 3.30
N GLU A 76 -13.46 -6.59 2.01
CA GLU A 76 -13.71 -5.61 0.96
C GLU A 76 -15.15 -5.12 0.98
N LYS A 77 -16.13 -6.01 1.05
CA LYS A 77 -17.57 -5.67 1.11
C LYS A 77 -17.97 -4.88 2.36
N ASN A 78 -17.31 -5.10 3.48
CA ASN A 78 -17.68 -4.49 4.76
C ASN A 78 -16.88 -3.24 5.11
N TYR A 79 -15.68 -3.09 4.61
CA TYR A 79 -14.76 -2.01 5.00
C TYR A 79 -14.49 -0.97 3.91
N PHE A 80 -14.69 -1.33 2.65
CA PHE A 80 -14.47 -0.43 1.54
C PHE A 80 -15.79 0.25 1.14
N LYS A 81 -16.00 1.49 1.56
CA LYS A 81 -17.12 2.33 1.06
C LYS A 81 -16.62 3.23 -0.06
N PRO A 82 -17.50 3.65 -1.00
CA PRO A 82 -17.12 4.67 -1.98
C PRO A 82 -16.56 5.92 -1.30
N ILE A 83 -15.43 6.41 -1.78
CA ILE A 83 -14.72 7.57 -1.23
C ILE A 83 -14.94 8.73 -2.18
N VAL A 84 -15.49 9.81 -1.64
CA VAL A 84 -15.60 11.07 -2.38
C VAL A 84 -14.42 11.97 -2.01
N VAL A 85 -13.67 12.40 -3.01
CA VAL A 85 -12.52 13.31 -2.85
C VAL A 85 -12.88 14.66 -3.46
N GLY A 86 -13.08 15.64 -2.61
CA GLY A 86 -13.68 16.92 -3.02
C GLY A 86 -15.08 16.69 -3.60
N ASP A 87 -15.47 17.52 -4.56
CA ASP A 87 -16.75 17.40 -5.27
C ASP A 87 -16.58 16.79 -6.67
N GLU A 88 -15.37 16.35 -7.02
CA GLU A 88 -15.03 15.99 -8.39
C GLU A 88 -14.66 14.54 -8.61
N CYS A 89 -14.26 13.79 -7.58
CA CYS A 89 -13.76 12.43 -7.75
C CYS A 89 -14.44 11.46 -6.78
N VAL A 90 -14.85 10.31 -7.30
CA VAL A 90 -15.27 9.16 -6.49
C VAL A 90 -14.34 7.99 -6.79
N ILE A 91 -13.95 7.27 -5.73
CA ILE A 91 -13.23 6.01 -5.83
C ILE A 91 -14.12 4.93 -5.26
N HIS A 92 -14.31 3.87 -6.01
CA HIS A 92 -15.13 2.75 -5.59
C HIS A 92 -14.63 1.44 -6.20
N SER A 93 -15.15 0.33 -5.71
CA SER A 93 -14.85 -1.01 -6.23
C SER A 93 -15.98 -1.53 -7.10
N THR A 94 -15.70 -2.59 -7.86
CA THR A 94 -16.68 -3.25 -8.76
C THR A 94 -17.91 -3.80 -8.04
N PHE A 95 -17.81 -4.09 -6.74
CA PHE A 95 -18.93 -4.61 -5.93
C PHE A 95 -19.83 -3.53 -5.31
N HIS A 96 -19.50 -2.24 -5.44
CA HIS A 96 -20.35 -1.17 -4.95
C HIS A 96 -21.52 -0.90 -5.90
N THR A 97 -22.71 -0.71 -5.34
CA THR A 97 -23.96 -0.47 -6.11
C THR A 97 -24.51 0.94 -5.93
N ASP A 98 -24.20 1.61 -4.83
CA ASP A 98 -24.66 2.97 -4.53
C ASP A 98 -23.47 3.92 -4.58
N ILE A 99 -23.18 4.43 -5.79
CA ILE A 99 -22.00 5.21 -6.08
C ILE A 99 -22.42 6.66 -6.32
N PRO A 100 -21.86 7.63 -5.55
CA PRO A 100 -22.09 9.04 -5.80
C PRO A 100 -21.63 9.45 -7.20
N GLN A 101 -22.40 10.28 -7.89
CA GLN A 101 -21.96 10.83 -9.17
C GLN A 101 -20.82 11.82 -8.98
N ALA A 102 -19.76 11.67 -9.76
CA ALA A 102 -18.61 12.57 -9.78
C ALA A 102 -18.09 12.74 -11.20
N ARG A 103 -17.28 13.77 -11.44
CA ARG A 103 -16.64 14.02 -12.73
C ARG A 103 -15.64 12.94 -13.09
N TYR A 104 -14.87 12.49 -12.09
CA TYR A 104 -13.90 11.40 -12.20
C TYR A 104 -14.41 10.23 -11.38
N ASP A 105 -14.73 9.16 -12.06
CA ASP A 105 -15.19 7.90 -11.50
C ASP A 105 -14.05 6.89 -11.62
N VAL A 106 -13.42 6.54 -10.49
CA VAL A 106 -12.21 5.72 -10.44
C VAL A 106 -12.52 4.39 -9.79
N LEU A 107 -12.42 3.33 -10.56
CA LEU A 107 -12.63 1.95 -10.17
C LEU A 107 -11.34 1.35 -9.61
N ILE A 108 -11.35 0.92 -8.36
CA ILE A 108 -10.22 0.28 -7.71
C ILE A 108 -10.68 -0.99 -7.00
N ASP A 109 -10.17 -2.12 -7.47
CA ASP A 109 -10.25 -3.40 -6.76
C ASP A 109 -8.90 -3.66 -6.11
N PRO A 110 -8.74 -3.37 -4.80
CA PRO A 110 -7.43 -3.22 -4.17
C PRO A 110 -6.68 -4.54 -3.94
N LYS A 111 -7.38 -5.67 -3.90
CA LYS A 111 -6.79 -6.96 -3.53
C LYS A 111 -5.90 -6.81 -2.28
N MET A 112 -4.61 -7.17 -2.39
CA MET A 112 -3.62 -7.04 -1.31
C MET A 112 -2.74 -5.77 -1.44
N ALA A 113 -3.00 -4.90 -2.43
CA ALA A 113 -2.18 -3.72 -2.68
C ALA A 113 -2.63 -2.52 -1.83
N PHE A 114 -1.67 -1.66 -1.45
CA PHE A 114 -1.94 -0.38 -0.81
C PHE A 114 -2.51 0.63 -1.82
N GLY A 115 -3.28 1.63 -1.35
CA GLY A 115 -3.78 2.71 -2.20
C GLY A 115 -5.28 2.62 -2.51
N THR A 116 -6.07 2.05 -1.60
CA THR A 116 -7.54 1.97 -1.72
C THR A 116 -8.24 3.33 -1.72
N GLY A 117 -7.53 4.40 -1.36
CA GLY A 117 -8.10 5.75 -1.19
C GLY A 117 -8.60 6.06 0.23
N HIS A 118 -8.79 5.06 1.08
CA HIS A 118 -9.29 5.27 2.46
C HIS A 118 -8.29 5.92 3.39
N HIS A 119 -6.99 5.79 3.11
CA HIS A 119 -5.96 6.40 3.93
C HIS A 119 -5.88 7.91 3.66
N GLU A 120 -5.67 8.69 4.71
CA GLU A 120 -5.57 10.15 4.64
C GLU A 120 -4.56 10.63 3.61
N THR A 121 -3.42 9.95 3.52
CA THR A 121 -2.35 10.29 2.57
C THR A 121 -2.81 10.14 1.13
N THR A 122 -3.53 9.07 0.80
CA THR A 122 -4.09 8.87 -0.54
C THR A 122 -5.10 9.97 -0.88
N THR A 123 -5.99 10.31 0.07
CA THR A 123 -6.94 11.43 -0.11
C THR A 123 -6.21 12.75 -0.39
N LEU A 124 -5.16 13.07 0.37
CA LEU A 124 -4.37 14.30 0.20
C LEU A 124 -3.69 14.34 -1.18
N MET A 125 -3.11 13.22 -1.62
CA MET A 125 -2.46 13.12 -2.92
C MET A 125 -3.47 13.24 -4.07
N LEU A 126 -4.65 12.64 -3.95
CA LEU A 126 -5.73 12.80 -4.93
C LEU A 126 -6.22 14.24 -5.01
N GLN A 127 -6.34 14.94 -3.87
CA GLN A 127 -6.66 16.37 -3.84
C GLN A 127 -5.58 17.20 -4.53
N ALA A 128 -4.29 16.87 -4.34
CA ALA A 128 -3.18 17.53 -5.04
C ALA A 128 -3.28 17.31 -6.56
N ILE A 129 -3.62 16.10 -7.01
CA ILE A 129 -3.87 15.79 -8.42
C ILE A 129 -5.05 16.62 -8.94
N LEU A 130 -6.17 16.65 -8.22
CA LEU A 130 -7.36 17.42 -8.62
C LEU A 130 -7.09 18.92 -8.74
N ALA A 131 -6.25 19.48 -7.88
CA ALA A 131 -5.86 20.89 -7.90
C ALA A 131 -4.80 21.22 -8.97
N SER A 132 -4.14 20.22 -9.58
CA SER A 132 -3.07 20.42 -10.56
C SER A 132 -3.59 20.43 -12.00
N ASP A 133 -3.00 21.25 -12.88
CA ASP A 133 -3.22 21.13 -14.32
C ASP A 133 -2.24 20.12 -14.92
N LEU A 134 -2.75 18.93 -15.17
CA LEU A 134 -2.00 17.81 -15.71
C LEU A 134 -2.14 17.67 -17.25
N THR A 135 -2.88 18.55 -17.89
CA THR A 135 -3.16 18.47 -19.32
C THR A 135 -1.86 18.46 -20.14
N GLY A 136 -1.63 17.38 -20.87
CA GLY A 136 -0.44 17.20 -21.71
C GLY A 136 0.88 16.98 -20.93
N ARG A 137 0.84 16.77 -19.62
CA ARG A 137 2.00 16.61 -18.75
C ARG A 137 2.44 15.15 -18.65
N SER A 138 3.72 14.94 -18.37
CA SER A 138 4.29 13.64 -18.00
C SER A 138 4.30 13.50 -16.49
N VAL A 139 3.86 12.34 -15.99
CA VAL A 139 3.66 12.07 -14.55
C VAL A 139 4.41 10.80 -14.14
N LEU A 140 5.04 10.84 -12.97
CA LEU A 140 5.55 9.67 -12.27
C LEU A 140 4.69 9.42 -11.04
N ASP A 141 4.21 8.19 -10.88
CA ASP A 141 3.55 7.65 -9.69
C ASP A 141 4.48 6.63 -9.04
N MET A 142 5.19 7.05 -7.98
CA MET A 142 6.23 6.25 -7.34
C MET A 142 5.74 5.59 -6.06
N GLY A 143 5.87 4.24 -5.97
CA GLY A 143 5.18 3.43 -5.00
C GLY A 143 3.69 3.40 -5.32
N CYS A 144 3.35 3.01 -6.56
CA CYS A 144 2.01 3.24 -7.11
C CYS A 144 0.91 2.39 -6.47
N GLY A 145 1.23 1.27 -5.84
CA GLY A 145 0.25 0.37 -5.23
C GLY A 145 -0.85 -0.02 -6.22
N THR A 146 -2.09 0.38 -5.93
CA THR A 146 -3.25 0.18 -6.82
C THR A 146 -3.22 1.01 -8.11
N ALA A 147 -2.26 1.90 -8.27
CA ALA A 147 -2.16 2.94 -9.31
C ALA A 147 -3.31 3.97 -9.31
N VAL A 148 -4.01 4.16 -8.20
CA VAL A 148 -5.13 5.11 -8.12
C VAL A 148 -4.70 6.54 -8.48
N LEU A 149 -3.50 6.97 -8.10
CA LEU A 149 -2.96 8.29 -8.42
C LEU A 149 -2.68 8.42 -9.91
N GLY A 150 -2.00 7.44 -10.49
CA GLY A 150 -1.68 7.38 -11.92
C GLY A 150 -2.93 7.32 -12.79
N ILE A 151 -3.95 6.56 -12.41
CA ILE A 151 -5.25 6.48 -13.10
C ILE A 151 -5.94 7.85 -13.12
N LEU A 152 -6.08 8.50 -11.95
CA LEU A 152 -6.69 9.81 -11.87
C LEU A 152 -5.89 10.86 -12.66
N ALA A 153 -4.55 10.82 -12.62
CA ALA A 153 -3.71 11.71 -13.40
C ALA A 153 -3.98 11.57 -14.93
N ARG A 154 -4.15 10.33 -15.42
CA ARG A 154 -4.53 10.09 -16.80
C ARG A 154 -5.91 10.62 -17.14
N MET A 155 -6.91 10.37 -16.28
CA MET A 155 -8.27 10.91 -16.47
C MET A 155 -8.30 12.43 -16.50
N LYS A 156 -7.35 13.09 -15.79
CA LYS A 156 -7.16 14.56 -15.82
C LYS A 156 -6.37 15.07 -17.04
N GLY A 157 -6.02 14.20 -17.98
CA GLY A 157 -5.40 14.60 -19.24
C GLY A 157 -3.87 14.59 -19.25
N ALA A 158 -3.21 13.95 -18.28
CA ALA A 158 -1.77 13.71 -18.36
C ALA A 158 -1.44 12.97 -19.67
N ALA A 159 -0.41 13.39 -20.40
CA ALA A 159 -0.04 12.79 -21.68
C ALA A 159 0.51 11.37 -21.50
N SER A 160 1.28 11.16 -20.46
CA SER A 160 1.86 9.87 -20.07
C SER A 160 1.98 9.75 -18.57
N VAL A 161 1.86 8.54 -18.07
CA VAL A 161 2.12 8.19 -16.65
C VAL A 161 3.06 6.99 -16.63
N VAL A 162 4.09 7.07 -15.82
CA VAL A 162 4.90 5.94 -15.42
C VAL A 162 4.56 5.64 -13.96
N ALA A 163 4.10 4.42 -13.69
CA ALA A 163 3.75 3.93 -12.36
C ALA A 163 4.77 2.86 -11.96
N VAL A 164 5.41 3.03 -10.80
CA VAL A 164 6.51 2.16 -10.36
C VAL A 164 6.20 1.61 -8.98
N ASP A 165 6.35 0.31 -8.78
CA ASP A 165 6.28 -0.31 -7.46
C ASP A 165 7.30 -1.45 -7.34
N ILE A 166 7.82 -1.66 -6.14
CA ILE A 166 8.77 -2.75 -5.84
C ILE A 166 8.08 -4.09 -5.60
N ASP A 167 6.78 -4.06 -5.33
CA ASP A 167 5.98 -5.25 -5.03
C ASP A 167 5.31 -5.77 -6.31
N GLU A 168 5.60 -7.01 -6.66
CA GLU A 168 5.04 -7.69 -7.84
C GLU A 168 3.51 -7.78 -7.78
N PHE A 169 2.93 -8.01 -6.60
CA PHE A 169 1.47 -8.04 -6.41
C PHE A 169 0.85 -6.66 -6.63
N ALA A 170 1.50 -5.59 -6.19
CA ALA A 170 1.07 -4.23 -6.46
C ALA A 170 1.11 -3.92 -7.97
N VAL A 171 2.16 -4.32 -8.67
CA VAL A 171 2.29 -4.15 -10.12
C VAL A 171 1.17 -4.89 -10.88
N GLU A 172 0.90 -6.14 -10.51
CA GLU A 172 -0.21 -6.90 -11.12
C GLU A 172 -1.56 -6.23 -10.88
N ASN A 173 -1.82 -5.81 -9.65
CA ASN A 173 -3.06 -5.12 -9.28
C ASN A 173 -3.19 -3.76 -9.97
N ALA A 174 -2.12 -2.98 -10.09
CA ALA A 174 -2.09 -1.73 -10.83
C ALA A 174 -2.49 -1.94 -12.31
N ILE A 175 -1.93 -2.94 -12.97
CA ILE A 175 -2.26 -3.28 -14.36
C ILE A 175 -3.74 -3.63 -14.51
N GLU A 176 -4.30 -4.37 -13.57
CA GLU A 176 -5.71 -4.73 -13.57
C GLU A 176 -6.62 -3.51 -13.37
N ASN A 177 -6.34 -2.68 -12.38
CA ASN A 177 -7.09 -1.45 -12.12
C ASN A 177 -7.04 -0.48 -13.31
N ILE A 178 -5.89 -0.35 -13.98
CA ILE A 178 -5.76 0.45 -15.21
C ILE A 178 -6.70 -0.08 -16.29
N ARG A 179 -6.81 -1.41 -16.45
CA ARG A 179 -7.73 -2.03 -17.41
C ARG A 179 -9.19 -1.81 -17.04
N LEU A 180 -9.55 -1.95 -15.76
CA LEU A 180 -10.90 -1.70 -15.24
C LEU A 180 -11.37 -0.28 -15.56
N ASN A 181 -10.48 0.69 -15.45
CA ASN A 181 -10.78 2.09 -15.75
C ASN A 181 -10.71 2.45 -17.24
N HIS A 182 -10.37 1.52 -18.13
CA HIS A 182 -10.20 1.75 -19.57
C HIS A 182 -9.24 2.90 -19.91
N VAL A 183 -8.27 3.20 -19.04
CA VAL A 183 -7.25 4.22 -19.29
C VAL A 183 -6.07 3.64 -20.07
N SER A 184 -5.52 4.45 -20.96
CA SER A 184 -4.32 4.13 -21.75
C SER A 184 -3.22 5.13 -21.46
N GLY A 185 -1.95 4.81 -21.79
CA GLY A 185 -0.83 5.72 -21.57
C GLY A 185 -0.34 5.74 -20.11
N VAL A 186 -0.58 4.66 -19.38
CA VAL A 186 0.06 4.34 -18.11
C VAL A 186 0.96 3.14 -18.32
N GLU A 187 2.26 3.32 -18.09
CA GLU A 187 3.26 2.25 -18.10
C GLU A 187 3.54 1.83 -16.67
N VAL A 188 3.30 0.57 -16.33
CA VAL A 188 3.60 0.02 -14.98
C VAL A 188 4.92 -0.70 -15.03
N ARG A 189 5.78 -0.47 -14.04
CA ARG A 189 7.11 -1.07 -13.92
C ARG A 189 7.32 -1.66 -12.53
N LEU A 190 7.89 -2.86 -12.50
CA LEU A 190 8.40 -3.47 -11.28
C LEU A 190 9.79 -2.91 -10.99
N GLY A 191 10.03 -2.43 -9.76
CA GLY A 191 11.33 -1.95 -9.29
C GLY A 191 11.22 -0.71 -8.41
N GLY A 192 12.39 -0.21 -7.99
CA GLY A 192 12.54 1.04 -7.26
C GLY A 192 13.03 2.18 -8.17
N ILE A 193 13.96 2.99 -7.64
CA ILE A 193 14.57 4.11 -8.40
C ILE A 193 15.37 3.64 -9.62
N GLU A 194 15.82 2.42 -9.66
CA GLU A 194 16.51 1.80 -10.79
C GLU A 194 15.59 1.58 -12.00
N ALA A 195 14.28 1.53 -11.78
CA ALA A 195 13.28 1.47 -12.86
C ALA A 195 13.04 2.84 -13.53
N LEU A 196 13.55 3.92 -12.93
CA LEU A 196 13.52 5.27 -13.49
C LEU A 196 14.62 5.39 -14.52
N LYS A 197 14.29 5.09 -15.78
CA LYS A 197 15.19 5.29 -16.92
C LYS A 197 15.60 6.77 -16.98
N GLN A 198 16.41 7.17 -17.97
CA GLN A 198 16.76 8.58 -18.23
C GLN A 198 15.54 9.39 -18.75
N GLU A 199 14.48 9.40 -17.98
CA GLU A 199 13.22 10.09 -18.31
C GLU A 199 13.07 11.34 -17.42
N SER A 200 12.23 12.26 -17.85
CA SER A 200 11.95 13.48 -17.09
C SER A 200 10.46 13.72 -17.01
N PHE A 201 9.99 14.09 -15.82
CA PHE A 201 8.58 14.26 -15.50
C PHE A 201 8.26 15.71 -15.17
N ASP A 202 7.03 16.13 -15.52
CA ASP A 202 6.48 17.42 -15.13
C ASP A 202 5.91 17.36 -13.71
N PHE A 203 5.37 16.20 -13.32
CA PHE A 203 4.84 15.93 -11.99
C PHE A 203 5.32 14.60 -11.46
N ILE A 204 5.66 14.56 -10.16
CA ILE A 204 5.99 13.35 -9.43
C ILE A 204 5.07 13.26 -8.22
N PHE A 205 4.41 12.12 -8.05
CA PHE A 205 3.62 11.78 -6.87
C PHE A 205 4.29 10.58 -6.19
N ALA A 206 4.65 10.72 -4.91
CA ALA A 206 5.28 9.67 -4.12
C ALA A 206 4.57 9.56 -2.77
N ASN A 207 3.72 8.55 -2.62
CA ASN A 207 2.99 8.27 -1.39
C ASN A 207 3.59 7.05 -0.69
N ILE A 208 4.79 7.23 -0.14
CA ILE A 208 5.61 6.19 0.49
C ILE A 208 6.20 6.68 1.80
N ASN A 209 6.73 5.78 2.63
CA ASN A 209 7.22 6.16 3.94
C ASN A 209 8.41 7.15 3.88
N ARG A 210 8.54 7.99 4.93
CA ARG A 210 9.55 9.04 5.05
C ARG A 210 10.98 8.57 4.78
N ASN A 211 11.36 7.40 5.29
CA ASN A 211 12.75 6.96 5.21
C ASN A 211 13.15 6.65 3.76
N ILE A 212 12.26 6.03 3.00
CA ILE A 212 12.46 5.78 1.57
C ILE A 212 12.48 7.11 0.81
N LEU A 213 11.54 8.03 1.10
CA LEU A 213 11.55 9.36 0.47
C LEU A 213 12.87 10.10 0.67
N LEU A 214 13.41 10.10 1.88
CA LEU A 214 14.71 10.74 2.18
C LEU A 214 15.88 10.04 1.47
N ALA A 215 15.86 8.73 1.36
CA ALA A 215 16.91 7.98 0.68
C ALA A 215 16.89 8.21 -0.84
N ASP A 216 15.70 8.25 -1.45
CA ASP A 216 15.50 8.18 -2.89
C ASP A 216 15.22 9.53 -3.54
N MET A 217 15.01 10.60 -2.75
CA MET A 217 14.65 11.94 -3.27
C MET A 217 15.65 12.46 -4.31
N HIS A 218 16.92 12.12 -4.18
CA HIS A 218 17.96 12.51 -5.13
C HIS A 218 17.67 11.97 -6.55
N ALA A 219 17.13 10.74 -6.66
CA ALA A 219 16.76 10.13 -7.93
C ALA A 219 15.49 10.80 -8.52
N TYR A 220 14.54 11.16 -7.66
CA TYR A 220 13.35 11.89 -8.10
C TYR A 220 13.72 13.25 -8.67
N VAL A 221 14.60 13.99 -7.98
CA VAL A 221 15.08 15.30 -8.46
C VAL A 221 15.80 15.17 -9.81
N ALA A 222 16.60 14.13 -10.00
CA ALA A 222 17.27 13.86 -11.26
C ALA A 222 16.31 13.61 -12.45
N CYS A 223 15.06 13.19 -12.14
CA CYS A 223 13.99 12.98 -13.11
C CYS A 223 13.04 14.19 -13.27
N MET A 224 13.33 15.32 -12.63
CA MET A 224 12.50 16.52 -12.74
C MET A 224 12.96 17.43 -13.88
N LYS A 225 12.00 17.98 -14.63
CA LYS A 225 12.25 19.11 -15.54
C LYS A 225 12.29 20.41 -14.75
N ARG A 226 12.79 21.45 -15.34
CA ARG A 226 12.69 22.81 -14.77
C ARG A 226 11.19 23.20 -14.62
N GLY A 227 10.82 23.69 -13.45
CA GLY A 227 9.45 24.04 -13.09
C GLY A 227 8.54 22.85 -12.76
N SER A 228 9.10 21.65 -12.68
CA SER A 228 8.34 20.45 -12.26
C SER A 228 7.97 20.50 -10.79
N ARG A 229 6.92 19.79 -10.44
CA ARG A 229 6.40 19.69 -9.07
C ARG A 229 6.48 18.26 -8.56
N ILE A 230 6.87 18.10 -7.32
CA ILE A 230 6.83 16.83 -6.60
C ILE A 230 5.93 16.94 -5.38
N PHE A 231 5.03 15.98 -5.24
CA PHE A 231 4.16 15.80 -4.09
C PHE A 231 4.59 14.55 -3.35
N MET A 232 4.84 14.68 -2.05
CA MET A 232 5.33 13.60 -1.19
C MET A 232 4.41 13.44 0.01
N SER A 233 4.01 12.21 0.31
CA SER A 233 3.15 11.84 1.44
C SER A 233 3.55 10.48 2.00
N GLY A 234 2.86 9.99 3.05
CA GLY A 234 3.21 8.75 3.73
C GLY A 234 3.98 9.01 5.04
N PHE A 235 3.87 10.23 5.58
CA PHE A 235 4.51 10.63 6.82
C PHE A 235 3.66 11.68 7.56
N TYR A 236 4.04 11.96 8.81
CA TYR A 236 3.31 12.88 9.68
C TYR A 236 3.87 14.30 9.62
N VAL A 237 3.10 15.25 10.15
CA VAL A 237 3.45 16.67 10.19
C VAL A 237 4.81 16.95 10.87
N GLU A 238 5.18 16.14 11.85
CA GLU A 238 6.47 16.24 12.54
C GLU A 238 7.67 15.91 11.66
N ASP A 239 7.46 15.21 10.56
CA ASP A 239 8.50 14.81 9.62
C ASP A 239 8.79 15.89 8.56
N ILE A 240 7.92 16.91 8.42
CA ILE A 240 8.08 17.98 7.44
C ILE A 240 9.48 18.63 7.49
N PRO A 241 10.06 18.95 8.66
CA PRO A 241 11.40 19.57 8.70
C PRO A 241 12.48 18.74 8.03
N PHE A 242 12.42 17.39 8.14
CA PHE A 242 13.40 16.49 7.53
C PHE A 242 13.22 16.43 6.01
N ILE A 243 11.97 16.28 5.54
CA ILE A 243 11.67 16.25 4.10
C ILE A 243 12.03 17.59 3.45
N ARG A 244 11.69 18.72 4.10
CA ARG A 244 12.02 20.04 3.61
C ARG A 244 13.53 20.28 3.53
N ALA A 245 14.29 19.92 4.57
CA ALA A 245 15.73 20.10 4.59
C ALA A 245 16.41 19.31 3.46
N GLU A 246 15.97 18.08 3.20
CA GLU A 246 16.52 17.26 2.12
C GLU A 246 16.11 17.82 0.74
N ALA A 247 14.86 18.24 0.56
CA ALA A 247 14.41 18.86 -0.67
C ALA A 247 15.20 20.13 -1.00
N GLU A 248 15.38 21.04 -0.04
CA GLU A 248 16.15 22.28 -0.19
C GLU A 248 17.65 21.97 -0.45
N ARG A 249 18.23 20.95 0.21
CA ARG A 249 19.60 20.49 -0.05
C ARG A 249 19.79 20.02 -1.50
N LEU A 250 18.77 19.41 -2.08
CA LEU A 250 18.77 18.94 -3.47
C LEU A 250 18.35 20.02 -4.49
N GLY A 251 18.14 21.26 -4.04
CA GLY A 251 17.82 22.39 -4.91
C GLY A 251 16.34 22.54 -5.23
N LEU A 252 15.46 21.86 -4.51
CA LEU A 252 14.02 22.08 -4.62
C LEU A 252 13.57 23.24 -3.72
N ARG A 253 12.58 23.98 -4.18
CA ARG A 253 11.90 24.98 -3.38
C ARG A 253 10.67 24.37 -2.71
N PHE A 254 10.59 24.44 -1.39
CA PHE A 254 9.41 24.06 -0.65
C PHE A 254 8.27 25.04 -0.94
N VAL A 255 7.11 24.55 -1.37
CA VAL A 255 5.94 25.35 -1.73
C VAL A 255 4.95 25.41 -0.58
N GLY A 256 4.64 24.27 0.04
CA GLY A 256 3.69 24.17 1.12
C GLY A 256 3.32 22.71 1.42
N TYR A 257 2.29 22.54 2.22
CA TYR A 257 1.74 21.21 2.52
C TYR A 257 0.22 21.30 2.79
N ALA A 258 -0.45 20.17 2.61
CA ALA A 258 -1.80 19.93 3.08
C ALA A 258 -1.76 18.89 4.21
N GLU A 259 -2.70 19.00 5.17
CA GLU A 259 -2.77 18.12 6.35
C GLU A 259 -4.16 17.54 6.54
N LYS A 260 -4.23 16.26 6.93
CA LYS A 260 -5.45 15.58 7.36
C LYS A 260 -5.10 14.55 8.44
N ASN A 261 -5.65 14.72 9.65
CA ASN A 261 -5.41 13.82 10.79
C ASN A 261 -3.90 13.61 11.07
N ARG A 262 -3.11 14.70 11.04
CA ARG A 262 -1.64 14.74 11.20
C ARG A 262 -0.83 14.13 10.03
N TRP A 263 -1.46 13.43 9.09
CA TRP A 263 -0.82 13.03 7.85
C TRP A 263 -0.70 14.22 6.91
N VAL A 264 0.36 14.28 6.15
CA VAL A 264 0.62 15.43 5.27
C VAL A 264 0.94 15.01 3.84
N ALA A 265 0.63 15.89 2.90
CA ALA A 265 1.18 15.89 1.56
C ALA A 265 1.97 17.18 1.36
N VAL A 266 3.28 17.06 1.19
CA VAL A 266 4.21 18.16 0.97
C VAL A 266 4.38 18.39 -0.52
N GLU A 267 4.41 19.66 -0.91
CA GLU A 267 4.70 20.08 -2.28
C GLU A 267 6.04 20.79 -2.35
N CYS A 268 6.90 20.34 -3.28
CA CYS A 268 8.13 21.03 -3.67
C CYS A 268 8.18 21.23 -5.18
N MET A 269 8.98 22.20 -5.62
CA MET A 269 9.13 22.57 -7.05
C MET A 269 10.62 22.71 -7.42
N SER A 270 10.96 22.25 -8.61
CA SER A 270 12.27 22.50 -9.23
C SER A 270 12.30 23.90 -9.87
N ASP A 271 13.33 24.69 -9.61
CA ASP A 271 13.53 26.03 -10.18
C ASP A 271 14.05 26.01 -11.63
#